data_80902c24d518e56cd734bdf864592285
#
_entry.id   80902c24d518e56cd734bdf864592285
#
_cell.length_a   1.000
_cell.length_b   1.000
_cell.length_c   1.000
_cell.angle_alpha   90.00
_cell.angle_beta   90.00
_cell.angle_gamma   90.00
#
_symmetry.space_group_name_H-M   'P 1'
#
loop_
_entity.id
_entity.type
_entity.pdbx_description
1 polymer ?
#
loop_
_entity_poly.entity_id
_entity_poly.type
_entity_poly.pdbx_seq_one_letter_code
_entity_poly.pdbx_strand_id
1 'polypeptide(L)'
;MDFATRAWNHSFPFDPIVRSLLDTDFYKLLMQQFIWEHYPNERVSWRVKNRTARVKLAREIDLNELREQLNHVRTLRFTPSEIIYLRGQSFYGQTGIFRQGYLDTLRHFHLPEYELAETEEGQLELRFDGPWWQTTLWEIYALAIVNELRSRAALRALSRSGLDILYARAKVKLYAKLERLKEIPDLNLTDFGTRRRHGFLWQQHCVETARELLGERFTGTSNTYLAMTLGLEAKGTNAHELPMVLAALARQHRPGDAEALRQSQYDVLKKWQAQYRENLLVFLPDTFGTTQFLRDAPQWVSFWKGARPDSKDPIEGGEELIAFWKRIGLTPEEIARDKLIIFSDGMDVALPGAAANGSDIPAVHRHFAGRVQVGFGWGTNLTNDFIGCHPGDGQALKAVSLVCKVEAVNGHPAIKLSDNYEKATGPAEEVEAYRSVFGTEGIENAPVRV
;
A
#
# COMPACT_ATOMS: atom_id res chain seq x y z
N MET A 1 18.84 13.71 14.02
CA MET A 1 18.23 13.52 15.38
C MET A 1 17.93 12.06 15.50
N ASP A 2 18.42 11.42 16.56
CA ASP A 2 18.12 10.01 16.75
C ASP A 2 16.68 9.80 17.28
N PHE A 3 16.13 8.58 17.11
CA PHE A 3 14.71 8.30 17.37
C PHE A 3 14.36 8.38 18.86
N ALA A 4 15.26 7.97 19.76
CA ALA A 4 15.03 8.04 21.20
C ALA A 4 14.92 9.51 21.64
N THR A 5 15.81 10.37 21.16
CA THR A 5 15.75 11.81 21.41
C THR A 5 14.47 12.43 20.84
N ARG A 6 14.07 12.04 19.65
CA ARG A 6 12.82 12.49 19.02
C ARG A 6 11.60 12.09 19.82
N ALA A 7 11.52 10.83 20.22
CA ALA A 7 10.40 10.32 21.01
C ALA A 7 10.32 10.96 22.40
N TRP A 8 11.47 11.30 23.01
CA TRP A 8 11.54 11.94 24.30
C TRP A 8 11.10 13.41 24.28
N ASN A 9 11.39 14.11 23.20
CA ASN A 9 11.07 15.54 23.02
C ASN A 9 9.63 15.79 22.54
N HIS A 10 8.65 15.01 22.99
CA HIS A 10 7.23 15.20 22.68
C HIS A 10 6.60 16.48 23.27
N SER A 11 7.34 17.26 24.02
CA SER A 11 6.89 18.55 24.57
C SER A 11 6.82 19.68 23.53
N PHE A 12 7.21 19.45 22.31
CA PHE A 12 6.99 20.42 21.25
C PHE A 12 5.49 20.68 21.03
N PRO A 13 5.07 21.95 20.90
CA PRO A 13 3.66 22.32 20.75
C PRO A 13 2.99 21.60 19.58
N PHE A 14 3.73 21.41 18.49
CA PHE A 14 3.28 20.67 17.33
C PHE A 14 4.46 20.07 16.57
N ASP A 15 4.35 18.79 16.26
CA ASP A 15 5.33 18.04 15.45
C ASP A 15 4.59 17.31 14.33
N PRO A 16 4.62 17.85 13.09
CA PRO A 16 3.85 17.28 11.98
C PRO A 16 4.33 15.87 11.62
N ILE A 17 3.38 14.95 11.52
CA ILE A 17 3.63 13.58 11.06
C ILE A 17 3.84 13.58 9.55
N VAL A 18 2.96 14.25 8.83
CA VAL A 18 3.08 14.47 7.38
C VAL A 18 3.61 15.87 7.14
N ARG A 19 4.77 15.98 6.49
CA ARG A 19 5.47 17.25 6.29
C ARG A 19 5.40 17.77 4.86
N SER A 20 4.96 16.93 3.94
CA SER A 20 4.83 17.21 2.52
C SER A 20 3.69 16.41 1.93
N LEU A 21 3.02 16.92 0.90
CA LEU A 21 2.06 16.13 0.13
C LEU A 21 2.72 15.03 -0.70
N LEU A 22 4.05 15.03 -0.86
CA LEU A 22 4.80 13.90 -1.40
C LEU A 22 5.07 12.79 -0.38
N ASP A 23 4.80 12.97 0.93
CA ASP A 23 4.86 11.91 1.92
C ASP A 23 3.69 10.94 1.73
N THR A 24 3.62 10.37 0.55
CA THR A 24 2.59 9.45 0.06
C THR A 24 3.22 8.39 -0.84
N ASP A 25 2.50 7.29 -1.04
CA ASP A 25 2.94 6.25 -1.96
C ASP A 25 2.83 6.71 -3.42
N PHE A 26 3.87 6.50 -4.20
CA PHE A 26 4.00 6.97 -5.58
C PHE A 26 2.83 6.52 -6.49
N TYR A 27 2.32 5.29 -6.28
CA TYR A 27 1.17 4.82 -7.05
C TYR A 27 -0.07 5.70 -6.87
N LYS A 28 -0.21 6.40 -5.74
CA LYS A 28 -1.33 7.33 -5.53
C LYS A 28 -1.29 8.53 -6.46
N LEU A 29 -0.12 9.04 -6.77
CA LEU A 29 0.03 10.14 -7.72
C LEU A 29 -0.26 9.67 -9.17
N LEU A 30 0.18 8.46 -9.53
CA LEU A 30 -0.17 7.86 -10.82
C LEU A 30 -1.69 7.65 -10.94
N MET A 31 -2.31 7.06 -9.91
CA MET A 31 -3.75 6.87 -9.88
C MET A 31 -4.50 8.18 -9.86
N GLN A 32 -4.03 9.17 -9.10
CA GLN A 32 -4.64 10.50 -9.05
C GLN A 32 -4.67 11.16 -10.43
N GLN A 33 -3.56 11.08 -11.19
CA GLN A 33 -3.53 11.56 -12.56
C GLN A 33 -4.52 10.80 -13.45
N PHE A 34 -4.58 9.46 -13.33
CA PHE A 34 -5.53 8.63 -14.06
C PHE A 34 -6.98 9.02 -13.77
N ILE A 35 -7.31 9.23 -12.50
CA ILE A 35 -8.65 9.65 -12.05
C ILE A 35 -8.95 11.06 -12.57
N TRP A 36 -8.02 12.00 -12.42
CA TRP A 36 -8.17 13.38 -12.88
C TRP A 36 -8.46 13.46 -14.38
N GLU A 37 -7.85 12.58 -15.18
CA GLU A 37 -8.03 12.57 -16.62
C GLU A 37 -9.32 11.88 -17.08
N HIS A 38 -9.64 10.73 -16.49
CA HIS A 38 -10.73 9.86 -16.97
C HIS A 38 -12.03 10.01 -16.17
N TYR A 39 -11.95 10.49 -14.92
CA TYR A 39 -13.07 10.51 -13.96
C TYR A 39 -13.10 11.82 -13.13
N PRO A 40 -13.00 13.00 -13.76
CA PRO A 40 -12.84 14.27 -13.04
C PRO A 40 -14.06 14.67 -12.19
N ASN A 41 -15.24 14.15 -12.51
CA ASN A 41 -16.51 14.53 -11.89
C ASN A 41 -17.01 13.54 -10.83
N GLU A 42 -16.37 12.36 -10.72
CA GLU A 42 -16.81 11.33 -9.80
C GLU A 42 -16.49 11.72 -8.35
N ARG A 43 -17.43 11.41 -7.45
CA ARG A 43 -17.30 11.67 -6.02
C ARG A 43 -17.24 10.35 -5.26
N VAL A 44 -16.39 10.31 -4.24
CA VAL A 44 -16.18 9.09 -3.45
C VAL A 44 -16.30 9.36 -1.96
N SER A 45 -16.68 8.31 -1.24
CA SER A 45 -16.64 8.24 0.22
C SER A 45 -15.59 7.23 0.64
N TRP A 46 -14.72 7.62 1.55
CA TRP A 46 -13.67 6.78 2.13
C TRP A 46 -13.86 6.62 3.62
N ARG A 47 -13.45 5.48 4.15
CA ARG A 47 -13.46 5.24 5.60
C ARG A 47 -12.19 4.52 6.07
N VAL A 48 -11.67 4.95 7.22
CA VAL A 48 -10.67 4.21 7.98
C VAL A 48 -11.35 3.10 8.78
N LYS A 49 -10.82 1.87 8.67
CA LYS A 49 -11.32 0.70 9.40
C LYS A 49 -10.18 -0.01 10.12
N ASN A 50 -10.37 -0.24 11.41
CA ASN A 50 -9.50 -1.08 12.21
C ASN A 50 -9.97 -2.54 12.14
N ARG A 51 -9.17 -3.43 11.52
CA ARG A 51 -9.42 -4.87 11.47
C ARG A 51 -8.98 -5.60 12.72
N THR A 52 -8.11 -4.98 13.54
CA THR A 52 -7.70 -5.49 14.85
C THR A 52 -8.68 -4.99 15.91
N ALA A 53 -9.94 -5.44 15.87
CA ALA A 53 -11.06 -4.90 16.64
C ALA A 53 -10.86 -4.86 18.16
N ARG A 54 -9.97 -5.74 18.70
CA ARG A 54 -9.58 -5.76 20.11
C ARG A 54 -8.83 -4.47 20.55
N VAL A 55 -8.16 -3.80 19.62
CA VAL A 55 -7.46 -2.53 19.86
C VAL A 55 -8.47 -1.40 19.69
N LYS A 56 -8.70 -0.63 20.74
CA LYS A 56 -9.66 0.49 20.75
C LYS A 56 -8.92 1.78 20.46
N LEU A 57 -8.81 2.13 19.17
CA LEU A 57 -7.96 3.22 18.70
C LEU A 57 -8.29 4.57 19.31
N ALA A 58 -9.57 4.91 19.49
CA ALA A 58 -9.97 6.18 20.12
C ALA A 58 -9.56 6.29 21.58
N ARG A 59 -9.23 5.16 22.24
CA ARG A 59 -8.72 5.14 23.61
C ARG A 59 -7.19 5.14 23.69
N GLU A 60 -6.51 4.73 22.61
CA GLU A 60 -5.05 4.69 22.53
C GLU A 60 -4.45 5.99 21.98
N ILE A 61 -5.23 6.80 21.26
CA ILE A 61 -4.80 8.01 20.56
C ILE A 61 -5.56 9.22 21.11
N ASP A 62 -4.86 10.33 21.33
CA ASP A 62 -5.50 11.60 21.64
C ASP A 62 -6.21 12.15 20.38
N LEU A 63 -7.55 12.27 20.45
CA LEU A 63 -8.37 12.75 19.34
C LEU A 63 -8.12 14.22 18.98
N ASN A 64 -7.66 15.04 19.93
CA ASN A 64 -7.30 16.43 19.63
C ASN A 64 -6.00 16.47 18.85
N GLU A 65 -4.98 15.70 19.25
CA GLU A 65 -3.74 15.55 18.50
C GLU A 65 -4.02 14.99 17.08
N LEU A 66 -4.94 14.03 16.97
CA LEU A 66 -5.37 13.51 15.64
C LEU A 66 -5.99 14.62 14.78
N ARG A 67 -6.90 15.44 15.33
CA ARG A 67 -7.49 16.59 14.61
C ARG A 67 -6.43 17.61 14.18
N GLU A 68 -5.49 17.92 15.04
CA GLU A 68 -4.38 18.83 14.74
C GLU A 68 -3.56 18.33 13.56
N GLN A 69 -3.20 17.04 13.53
CA GLN A 69 -2.44 16.43 12.45
C GLN A 69 -3.24 16.39 11.13
N LEU A 70 -4.51 16.02 11.18
CA LEU A 70 -5.40 16.02 10.00
C LEU A 70 -5.61 17.43 9.45
N ASN A 71 -5.82 18.43 10.33
CA ASN A 71 -5.94 19.83 9.92
C ASN A 71 -4.63 20.34 9.32
N HIS A 72 -3.48 19.99 9.90
CA HIS A 72 -2.19 20.38 9.38
C HIS A 72 -1.99 19.88 7.94
N VAL A 73 -2.23 18.61 7.65
CA VAL A 73 -2.01 18.08 6.30
C VAL A 73 -2.90 18.74 5.25
N ARG A 74 -4.10 19.23 5.62
CA ARG A 74 -4.97 20.02 4.76
C ARG A 74 -4.40 21.40 4.41
N THR A 75 -3.52 21.96 5.24
CA THR A 75 -2.85 23.23 4.95
C THR A 75 -1.70 23.10 3.97
N LEU A 76 -1.17 21.89 3.79
CA LEU A 76 -0.04 21.64 2.90
C LEU A 76 -0.41 21.91 1.44
N ARG A 77 0.59 22.30 0.66
CA ARG A 77 0.52 22.51 -0.79
C ARG A 77 1.75 21.90 -1.44
N PHE A 78 1.62 21.45 -2.66
CA PHE A 78 2.78 21.06 -3.45
C PHE A 78 3.68 22.26 -3.71
N THR A 79 4.93 22.17 -3.31
CA THR A 79 5.92 23.22 -3.53
C THR A 79 6.40 23.23 -4.99
N PRO A 80 6.97 24.35 -5.49
CA PRO A 80 7.56 24.39 -6.84
C PRO A 80 8.60 23.31 -7.06
N SER A 81 9.45 23.01 -6.07
CA SER A 81 10.48 21.97 -6.16
C SER A 81 9.88 20.55 -6.28
N GLU A 82 8.79 20.27 -5.58
CA GLU A 82 8.07 19.00 -5.68
C GLU A 82 7.41 18.82 -7.05
N ILE A 83 6.83 19.89 -7.60
CA ILE A 83 6.28 19.86 -8.98
C ILE A 83 7.38 19.64 -10.01
N ILE A 84 8.57 20.27 -9.84
CA ILE A 84 9.73 20.04 -10.70
C ILE A 84 10.18 18.59 -10.59
N TYR A 85 10.26 18.05 -9.38
CA TYR A 85 10.61 16.66 -9.15
C TYR A 85 9.65 15.70 -9.86
N LEU A 86 8.32 15.89 -9.70
CA LEU A 86 7.31 15.07 -10.39
C LEU A 86 7.42 15.19 -11.91
N ARG A 87 7.68 16.39 -12.46
CA ARG A 87 7.89 16.59 -13.90
C ARG A 87 9.08 15.79 -14.42
N GLY A 88 10.15 15.70 -13.65
CA GLY A 88 11.35 14.95 -13.99
C GLY A 88 11.26 13.45 -13.79
N GLN A 89 10.13 12.94 -13.27
CA GLN A 89 10.02 11.51 -12.99
C GLN A 89 10.09 10.67 -14.26
N SER A 90 10.92 9.65 -14.17
CA SER A 90 10.97 8.55 -15.11
C SER A 90 10.74 7.25 -14.36
N PHE A 91 10.22 6.25 -15.05
CA PHE A 91 10.03 4.91 -14.50
C PHE A 91 10.67 3.91 -15.46
N TYR A 92 11.78 3.31 -15.03
CA TYR A 92 12.59 2.42 -15.87
C TYR A 92 12.87 2.98 -17.28
N GLY A 93 13.29 4.26 -17.34
CA GLY A 93 13.62 4.94 -18.59
C GLY A 93 12.45 5.60 -19.32
N GLN A 94 11.21 5.34 -18.95
CA GLN A 94 10.05 6.06 -19.47
C GLN A 94 9.96 7.44 -18.84
N THR A 95 10.13 8.50 -19.64
CA THR A 95 10.06 9.90 -19.20
C THR A 95 8.66 10.48 -19.41
N GLY A 96 8.37 11.63 -18.76
CA GLY A 96 7.10 12.35 -18.99
C GLY A 96 5.88 11.61 -18.46
N ILE A 97 6.02 10.87 -17.38
CA ILE A 97 4.95 10.08 -16.75
C ILE A 97 3.78 10.98 -16.33
N PHE A 98 4.09 12.16 -15.80
CA PHE A 98 3.08 13.14 -15.38
C PHE A 98 2.85 14.19 -16.44
N ARG A 99 1.59 14.37 -16.84
CA ARG A 99 1.17 15.35 -17.84
C ARG A 99 1.20 16.77 -17.26
N GLN A 100 1.57 17.74 -18.10
CA GLN A 100 1.68 19.14 -17.66
C GLN A 100 0.38 19.67 -17.06
N GLY A 101 -0.79 19.41 -17.66
CA GLY A 101 -2.09 19.85 -17.13
C GLY A 101 -2.39 19.31 -15.73
N TYR A 102 -2.03 18.06 -15.46
CA TYR A 102 -2.14 17.49 -14.11
C TYR A 102 -1.19 18.18 -13.13
N LEU A 103 0.07 18.39 -13.49
CA LEU A 103 1.05 19.09 -12.66
C LEU A 103 0.63 20.54 -12.35
N ASP A 104 0.01 21.22 -13.30
CA ASP A 104 -0.51 22.58 -13.10
C ASP A 104 -1.71 22.56 -12.13
N THR A 105 -2.57 21.52 -12.22
CA THR A 105 -3.66 21.33 -11.27
C THR A 105 -3.16 21.09 -9.84
N LEU A 106 -2.06 20.34 -9.67
CA LEU A 106 -1.47 20.09 -8.36
C LEU A 106 -1.00 21.36 -7.62
N ARG A 107 -0.66 22.44 -8.34
CA ARG A 107 -0.29 23.72 -7.73
C ARG A 107 -1.39 24.32 -6.87
N HIS A 108 -2.65 24.00 -7.18
CA HIS A 108 -3.84 24.48 -6.49
C HIS A 108 -4.54 23.37 -5.71
N PHE A 109 -3.91 22.21 -5.61
CA PHE A 109 -4.46 21.05 -4.91
C PHE A 109 -4.60 21.32 -3.42
N HIS A 110 -5.71 20.85 -2.86
CA HIS A 110 -5.94 20.76 -1.42
C HIS A 110 -6.79 19.53 -1.11
N LEU A 111 -6.55 18.95 0.06
CA LEU A 111 -7.32 17.82 0.54
C LEU A 111 -8.73 18.26 0.94
N PRO A 112 -9.77 17.45 0.61
CA PRO A 112 -11.13 17.66 1.09
C PRO A 112 -11.22 17.64 2.62
N GLU A 113 -12.37 18.05 3.15
CA GLU A 113 -12.68 17.93 4.57
C GLU A 113 -12.81 16.46 5.02
N TYR A 114 -12.80 16.26 6.33
CA TYR A 114 -12.97 14.96 6.94
C TYR A 114 -14.00 15.02 8.06
N GLU A 115 -14.59 13.87 8.37
CA GLU A 115 -15.42 13.68 9.54
C GLU A 115 -14.68 12.75 10.52
N LEU A 116 -14.63 13.17 11.79
CA LEU A 116 -13.99 12.39 12.86
C LEU A 116 -14.93 12.28 14.06
N ALA A 117 -15.29 11.07 14.41
CA ALA A 117 -16.05 10.71 15.60
C ALA A 117 -15.43 9.51 16.31
N GLU A 118 -15.81 9.32 17.57
CA GLU A 118 -15.59 8.09 18.31
C GLU A 118 -16.88 7.28 18.35
N THR A 119 -16.77 5.97 18.12
CA THR A 119 -17.91 5.07 18.31
C THR A 119 -18.08 4.72 19.79
N GLU A 120 -19.27 4.28 20.18
CA GLU A 120 -19.57 3.80 21.56
C GLU A 120 -18.61 2.68 22.00
N GLU A 121 -18.10 1.91 21.05
CA GLU A 121 -17.13 0.84 21.28
C GLU A 121 -15.68 1.30 21.43
N GLY A 122 -15.40 2.62 21.31
CA GLY A 122 -14.06 3.20 21.39
C GLY A 122 -13.22 3.02 20.13
N GLN A 123 -13.85 2.85 18.97
CA GLN A 123 -13.18 2.88 17.67
C GLN A 123 -13.22 4.27 17.06
N LEU A 124 -12.29 4.53 16.11
CA LEU A 124 -12.33 5.73 15.30
C LEU A 124 -13.32 5.58 14.14
N GLU A 125 -14.19 6.55 13.98
CA GLU A 125 -14.95 6.77 12.77
C GLU A 125 -14.34 7.97 12.05
N LEU A 126 -13.52 7.69 11.03
CA LEU A 126 -12.84 8.69 10.24
C LEU A 126 -13.21 8.51 8.77
N ARG A 127 -13.87 9.53 8.20
CA ARG A 127 -14.41 9.53 6.84
C ARG A 127 -13.91 10.71 6.03
N PHE A 128 -13.88 10.51 4.70
CA PHE A 128 -13.47 11.52 3.73
C PHE A 128 -14.42 11.46 2.53
N ASP A 129 -15.12 12.57 2.25
CA ASP A 129 -16.05 12.69 1.15
C ASP A 129 -15.62 13.81 0.21
N GLY A 130 -15.62 13.55 -1.10
CA GLY A 130 -15.21 14.59 -2.04
C GLY A 130 -15.00 14.10 -3.48
N PRO A 131 -14.49 14.97 -4.36
CA PRO A 131 -14.07 14.60 -5.70
C PRO A 131 -13.03 13.48 -5.63
N TRP A 132 -13.20 12.44 -6.44
CA TRP A 132 -12.37 11.24 -6.33
C TRP A 132 -10.87 11.54 -6.45
N TRP A 133 -10.47 12.33 -7.45
CA TRP A 133 -9.06 12.68 -7.64
C TRP A 133 -8.43 13.48 -6.48
N GLN A 134 -9.23 14.18 -5.66
CA GLN A 134 -8.73 14.85 -4.45
C GLN A 134 -8.70 13.90 -3.24
N THR A 135 -9.76 13.12 -3.08
CA THR A 135 -9.97 12.30 -1.88
C THR A 135 -9.04 11.09 -1.82
N THR A 136 -8.59 10.57 -2.98
CA THR A 136 -7.74 9.38 -3.07
C THR A 136 -6.45 9.46 -2.24
N LEU A 137 -5.87 10.65 -2.05
CA LEU A 137 -4.64 10.82 -1.28
C LEU A 137 -4.83 10.66 0.24
N TRP A 138 -6.06 10.80 0.73
CA TRP A 138 -6.33 10.64 2.17
C TRP A 138 -5.96 9.27 2.70
N GLU A 139 -6.03 8.21 1.89
CA GLU A 139 -5.69 6.86 2.33
C GLU A 139 -4.34 6.82 3.05
N ILE A 140 -3.30 7.38 2.42
CA ILE A 140 -1.94 7.26 2.92
C ILE A 140 -1.74 8.16 4.14
N TYR A 141 -2.15 9.41 4.06
CA TYR A 141 -1.97 10.36 5.17
C TYR A 141 -2.73 9.92 6.42
N ALA A 142 -4.00 9.52 6.28
CA ALA A 142 -4.80 9.08 7.42
C ALA A 142 -4.17 7.87 8.12
N LEU A 143 -3.74 6.88 7.35
CA LEU A 143 -3.13 5.67 7.91
C LEU A 143 -1.78 5.96 8.57
N ALA A 144 -0.93 6.77 7.94
CA ALA A 144 0.37 7.16 8.50
C ALA A 144 0.18 7.96 9.81
N ILE A 145 -0.75 8.91 9.83
CA ILE A 145 -1.06 9.72 11.02
C ILE A 145 -1.56 8.85 12.18
N VAL A 146 -2.56 8.00 11.95
CA VAL A 146 -3.15 7.15 13.00
C VAL A 146 -2.09 6.18 13.54
N ASN A 147 -1.28 5.54 12.68
CA ASN A 147 -0.23 4.63 13.12
C ASN A 147 0.86 5.34 13.92
N GLU A 148 1.35 6.50 13.46
CA GLU A 148 2.39 7.23 14.18
C GLU A 148 1.90 7.80 15.51
N LEU A 149 0.65 8.30 15.59
CA LEU A 149 0.06 8.75 16.87
C LEU A 149 -0.04 7.62 17.88
N ARG A 150 -0.45 6.42 17.42
CA ARG A 150 -0.46 5.24 18.28
C ARG A 150 0.94 4.89 18.77
N SER A 151 1.93 4.94 17.91
CA SER A 151 3.33 4.73 18.29
C SER A 151 3.80 5.78 19.29
N ARG A 152 3.52 7.05 19.04
CA ARG A 152 3.86 8.15 19.95
C ARG A 152 3.23 7.98 21.33
N ALA A 153 1.96 7.59 21.40
CA ALA A 153 1.27 7.33 22.66
C ALA A 153 1.97 6.22 23.48
N ALA A 154 2.33 5.10 22.83
CA ALA A 154 3.05 4.02 23.50
C ALA A 154 4.47 4.44 23.93
N LEU A 155 5.18 5.25 23.13
CA LEU A 155 6.53 5.73 23.45
C LEU A 155 6.55 6.71 24.61
N ARG A 156 5.50 7.53 24.79
CA ARG A 156 5.36 8.47 25.92
C ARG A 156 5.34 7.78 27.29
N ALA A 157 4.94 6.51 27.33
CA ALA A 157 4.94 5.72 28.56
C ALA A 157 6.33 5.18 28.97
N LEU A 158 7.34 5.29 28.10
CA LEU A 158 8.68 4.79 28.34
C LEU A 158 9.60 5.86 28.96
N SER A 159 10.49 5.42 29.86
CA SER A 159 11.63 6.23 30.29
C SER A 159 12.63 6.41 29.14
N ARG A 160 13.55 7.37 29.26
CA ARG A 160 14.63 7.57 28.27
C ARG A 160 15.43 6.30 28.01
N SER A 161 15.85 5.61 29.07
CA SER A 161 16.56 4.33 28.94
C SER A 161 15.69 3.25 28.29
N GLY A 162 14.38 3.25 28.55
CA GLY A 162 13.43 2.36 27.88
C GLY A 162 13.35 2.61 26.36
N LEU A 163 13.36 3.87 25.94
CA LEU A 163 13.41 4.25 24.53
C LEU A 163 14.72 3.81 23.86
N ASP A 164 15.86 4.02 24.53
CA ASP A 164 17.16 3.61 24.02
C ASP A 164 17.22 2.10 23.82
N ILE A 165 16.73 1.31 24.77
CA ILE A 165 16.64 -0.16 24.67
C ILE A 165 15.72 -0.58 23.52
N LEU A 166 14.53 0.03 23.43
CA LEU A 166 13.56 -0.25 22.38
C LEU A 166 14.18 -0.10 20.99
N TYR A 167 14.75 1.08 20.71
CA TYR A 167 15.33 1.36 19.39
C TYR A 167 16.62 0.60 19.13
N ALA A 168 17.42 0.31 20.14
CA ALA A 168 18.59 -0.56 19.99
C ALA A 168 18.18 -1.97 19.53
N ARG A 169 17.17 -2.57 20.17
CA ARG A 169 16.63 -3.87 19.77
C ARG A 169 16.02 -3.87 18.36
N ALA A 170 15.25 -2.82 18.04
CA ALA A 170 14.64 -2.67 16.71
C ALA A 170 15.70 -2.54 15.60
N LYS A 171 16.77 -1.77 15.83
CA LYS A 171 17.89 -1.64 14.91
C LYS A 171 18.64 -2.98 14.73
N VAL A 172 18.95 -3.69 15.81
CA VAL A 172 19.60 -5.01 15.71
C VAL A 172 18.76 -5.98 14.90
N LYS A 173 17.43 -6.00 15.12
CA LYS A 173 16.52 -6.84 14.34
C LYS A 173 16.52 -6.45 12.86
N LEU A 174 16.44 -5.16 12.55
CA LEU A 174 16.49 -4.64 11.18
C LEU A 174 17.78 -5.08 10.47
N TYR A 175 18.93 -4.87 11.11
CA TYR A 175 20.22 -5.25 10.54
C TYR A 175 20.31 -6.77 10.29
N ALA A 176 19.87 -7.58 11.25
CA ALA A 176 19.89 -9.03 11.11
C ALA A 176 19.04 -9.52 9.92
N LYS A 177 17.87 -8.89 9.69
CA LYS A 177 17.02 -9.18 8.53
C LYS A 177 17.67 -8.76 7.22
N LEU A 178 18.26 -7.57 7.16
CA LEU A 178 18.93 -7.05 5.96
C LEU A 178 20.18 -7.87 5.61
N GLU A 179 20.97 -8.29 6.59
CA GLU A 179 22.14 -9.18 6.34
C GLU A 179 21.72 -10.52 5.72
N ARG A 180 20.58 -11.11 6.13
CA ARG A 180 20.05 -12.30 5.46
C ARG A 180 19.64 -12.04 4.02
N LEU A 181 19.04 -10.89 3.74
CA LEU A 181 18.64 -10.51 2.38
C LEU A 181 19.83 -10.23 1.48
N LYS A 182 20.94 -9.81 2.04
CA LYS A 182 22.21 -9.59 1.33
C LYS A 182 22.79 -10.86 0.71
N GLU A 183 22.40 -12.02 1.20
CA GLU A 183 22.82 -13.31 0.64
C GLU A 183 22.16 -13.63 -0.71
N ILE A 184 21.12 -12.89 -1.11
CA ILE A 184 20.37 -13.10 -2.35
C ILE A 184 20.96 -12.17 -3.43
N PRO A 185 21.66 -12.70 -4.46
CA PRO A 185 22.41 -11.87 -5.40
C PRO A 185 21.55 -11.03 -6.33
N ASP A 186 20.39 -11.52 -6.74
CA ASP A 186 19.44 -10.90 -7.68
C ASP A 186 18.16 -10.41 -6.98
N LEU A 187 18.25 -10.08 -5.68
CA LEU A 187 17.13 -9.54 -4.92
C LEU A 187 16.67 -8.19 -5.53
N ASN A 188 15.36 -8.06 -5.68
CA ASN A 188 14.70 -6.80 -6.06
C ASN A 188 13.74 -6.41 -4.92
N LEU A 189 14.20 -5.54 -4.02
CA LEU A 189 13.49 -5.14 -2.82
C LEU A 189 13.11 -3.67 -2.87
N THR A 190 11.88 -3.36 -2.49
CA THR A 190 11.33 -2.00 -2.41
C THR A 190 10.66 -1.78 -1.05
N ASP A 191 10.82 -0.60 -0.46
CA ASP A 191 10.03 -0.19 0.71
C ASP A 191 8.58 0.14 0.30
N PHE A 192 7.61 -0.56 0.93
CA PHE A 192 6.16 -0.31 0.80
C PHE A 192 5.52 0.02 2.17
N GLY A 193 6.30 0.59 3.09
CA GLY A 193 5.91 0.72 4.49
C GLY A 193 5.16 1.98 4.90
N THR A 194 4.97 2.97 4.02
CA THR A 194 4.46 4.33 4.36
C THR A 194 3.17 4.31 5.17
N ARG A 195 2.16 3.54 4.73
CA ARG A 195 0.82 3.52 5.33
C ARG A 195 0.77 3.01 6.77
N ARG A 196 1.69 2.11 7.13
CA ARG A 196 1.69 1.42 8.43
C ARG A 196 3.01 1.58 9.18
N ARG A 197 3.79 2.59 8.83
CA ARG A 197 5.06 2.88 9.49
C ARG A 197 4.89 3.15 10.98
N HIS A 198 5.89 2.80 11.75
CA HIS A 198 5.99 3.18 13.16
C HIS A 198 6.05 4.70 13.32
N GLY A 199 6.77 5.38 12.43
CA GLY A 199 6.87 6.82 12.32
C GLY A 199 7.72 7.22 11.12
N PHE A 200 7.62 8.48 10.68
CA PHE A 200 8.34 8.98 9.52
C PHE A 200 9.86 8.78 9.64
N LEU A 201 10.45 9.20 10.76
CA LEU A 201 11.90 9.09 10.96
C LEU A 201 12.40 7.64 11.02
N TRP A 202 11.55 6.72 11.52
CA TRP A 202 11.89 5.30 11.53
C TRP A 202 11.84 4.71 10.12
N GLN A 203 10.82 5.03 9.32
CA GLN A 203 10.79 4.62 7.91
C GLN A 203 12.01 5.16 7.16
N GLN A 204 12.35 6.44 7.32
CA GLN A 204 13.55 7.00 6.72
C GLN A 204 14.81 6.22 7.09
N HIS A 205 14.99 5.91 8.38
CA HIS A 205 16.13 5.09 8.84
C HIS A 205 16.14 3.70 8.18
N CYS A 206 14.98 3.04 8.09
CA CYS A 206 14.88 1.72 7.45
C CYS A 206 15.29 1.80 5.97
N VAL A 207 14.84 2.82 5.25
CA VAL A 207 15.15 3.04 3.83
C VAL A 207 16.65 3.35 3.63
N GLU A 208 17.22 4.24 4.44
CA GLU A 208 18.66 4.58 4.38
C GLU A 208 19.50 3.34 4.69
N THR A 209 19.16 2.59 5.73
CA THR A 209 19.88 1.36 6.12
C THR A 209 19.77 0.28 5.06
N ALA A 210 18.59 0.06 4.49
CA ALA A 210 18.41 -0.91 3.42
C ALA A 210 19.23 -0.55 2.17
N ARG A 211 19.25 0.73 1.79
CA ARG A 211 20.09 1.23 0.69
C ARG A 211 21.58 1.00 0.96
N GLU A 212 22.05 1.31 2.16
CA GLU A 212 23.46 1.14 2.54
C GLU A 212 23.88 -0.33 2.49
N LEU A 213 23.09 -1.24 3.06
CA LEU A 213 23.47 -2.64 3.19
C LEU A 213 23.22 -3.48 1.93
N LEU A 214 22.17 -3.17 1.17
CA LEU A 214 21.77 -3.97 0.00
C LEU A 214 22.25 -3.39 -1.33
N GLY A 215 22.65 -2.09 -1.36
CA GLY A 215 23.09 -1.44 -2.60
C GLY A 215 22.01 -1.49 -3.68
N GLU A 216 22.35 -1.93 -4.88
CA GLU A 216 21.47 -2.00 -6.05
C GLU A 216 20.29 -2.98 -5.87
N ARG A 217 20.35 -3.90 -4.91
CA ARG A 217 19.25 -4.82 -4.58
C ARG A 217 18.08 -4.13 -3.88
N PHE A 218 18.34 -2.97 -3.26
CA PHE A 218 17.29 -2.08 -2.76
C PHE A 218 16.94 -1.07 -3.84
N THR A 219 15.85 -1.33 -4.56
CA THR A 219 15.51 -0.65 -5.81
C THR A 219 14.71 0.62 -5.62
N GLY A 220 14.35 0.99 -4.39
CA GLY A 220 13.66 2.25 -4.11
C GLY A 220 12.63 2.17 -2.99
N THR A 221 11.77 3.16 -2.94
CA THR A 221 10.69 3.28 -1.95
C THR A 221 9.39 3.70 -2.62
N SER A 222 8.27 3.25 -2.08
CA SER A 222 6.96 3.78 -2.50
C SER A 222 6.72 5.21 -2.00
N ASN A 223 7.41 5.63 -0.94
CA ASN A 223 7.28 6.98 -0.38
C ASN A 223 7.95 8.01 -1.30
N THR A 224 7.12 8.81 -1.97
CA THR A 224 7.59 9.77 -2.97
C THR A 224 8.48 10.87 -2.37
N TYR A 225 8.21 11.28 -1.13
CA TYR A 225 9.05 12.29 -0.44
C TYR A 225 10.44 11.73 -0.10
N LEU A 226 10.51 10.50 0.43
CA LEU A 226 11.78 9.84 0.70
C LEU A 226 12.55 9.56 -0.59
N ALA A 227 11.87 9.16 -1.66
CA ALA A 227 12.50 8.99 -2.97
C ALA A 227 13.14 10.29 -3.45
N MET A 228 12.42 11.42 -3.35
CA MET A 228 12.94 12.74 -3.72
C MET A 228 14.15 13.15 -2.87
N THR A 229 14.02 13.03 -1.56
CA THR A 229 15.04 13.57 -0.62
C THR A 229 16.30 12.73 -0.53
N LEU A 230 16.18 11.42 -0.75
CA LEU A 230 17.29 10.47 -0.69
C LEU A 230 17.87 10.13 -2.08
N GLY A 231 17.31 10.68 -3.16
CA GLY A 231 17.76 10.37 -4.52
C GLY A 231 17.54 8.91 -4.90
N LEU A 232 16.38 8.33 -4.49
CA LEU A 232 15.95 6.98 -4.82
C LEU A 232 14.90 7.00 -5.91
N GLU A 233 14.67 5.84 -6.53
CA GLU A 233 13.54 5.69 -7.45
C GLU A 233 12.23 5.57 -6.66
N ALA A 234 11.22 6.35 -7.05
CA ALA A 234 9.87 6.22 -6.52
C ALA A 234 9.17 5.02 -7.20
N LYS A 235 8.68 4.07 -6.40
CA LYS A 235 8.12 2.81 -6.89
C LYS A 235 6.61 2.72 -6.64
N GLY A 236 5.89 2.12 -7.58
CA GLY A 236 4.47 1.83 -7.45
C GLY A 236 3.76 1.90 -8.80
N THR A 237 2.63 1.23 -8.90
CA THR A 237 1.79 1.21 -10.11
C THR A 237 0.37 1.63 -9.79
N ASN A 238 -0.48 0.71 -9.32
CA ASN A 238 -1.89 0.94 -9.03
C ASN A 238 -2.35 0.16 -7.79
N ALA A 239 -3.63 0.32 -7.42
CA ALA A 239 -4.24 -0.36 -6.28
C ALA A 239 -5.70 -0.74 -6.57
N HIS A 240 -6.29 -1.56 -5.67
CA HIS A 240 -7.66 -2.08 -5.77
C HIS A 240 -8.75 -1.01 -5.87
N GLU A 241 -8.47 0.21 -5.45
CA GLU A 241 -9.37 1.36 -5.56
C GLU A 241 -9.92 1.53 -6.99
N LEU A 242 -9.05 1.44 -8.01
CA LEU A 242 -9.48 1.62 -9.39
C LEU A 242 -10.50 0.57 -9.83
N PRO A 243 -10.26 -0.74 -9.76
CA PRO A 243 -11.26 -1.73 -10.13
C PRO A 243 -12.52 -1.68 -9.23
N MET A 244 -12.39 -1.38 -7.94
CA MET A 244 -13.56 -1.23 -7.04
C MET A 244 -14.49 -0.11 -7.51
N VAL A 245 -13.94 1.07 -7.82
CA VAL A 245 -14.73 2.23 -8.26
C VAL A 245 -15.29 2.00 -9.66
N LEU A 246 -14.50 1.46 -10.59
CA LEU A 246 -14.98 1.21 -11.95
C LEU A 246 -16.10 0.16 -11.99
N ALA A 247 -16.02 -0.87 -11.15
CA ALA A 247 -17.09 -1.85 -11.01
C ALA A 247 -18.38 -1.22 -10.46
N ALA A 248 -18.28 -0.35 -9.46
CA ALA A 248 -19.44 0.37 -8.94
C ALA A 248 -20.05 1.32 -9.99
N LEU A 249 -19.22 2.03 -10.78
CA LEU A 249 -19.69 2.86 -11.89
C LEU A 249 -20.34 2.01 -13.00
N ALA A 250 -19.77 0.84 -13.34
CA ALA A 250 -20.37 -0.05 -14.31
C ALA A 250 -21.78 -0.49 -13.86
N ARG A 251 -21.93 -0.83 -12.57
CA ARG A 251 -23.21 -1.20 -11.99
C ARG A 251 -24.20 -0.03 -11.92
N GLN A 252 -23.72 1.17 -11.65
CA GLN A 252 -24.53 2.40 -11.69
C GLN A 252 -25.08 2.68 -13.09
N HIS A 253 -24.23 2.58 -14.12
CA HIS A 253 -24.62 2.91 -15.50
C HIS A 253 -25.39 1.79 -16.20
N ARG A 254 -25.20 0.53 -15.79
CA ARG A 254 -25.84 -0.67 -16.34
C ARG A 254 -26.34 -1.60 -15.25
N PRO A 255 -27.41 -1.22 -14.53
CA PRO A 255 -27.96 -2.05 -13.45
C PRO A 255 -28.35 -3.43 -13.97
N GLY A 256 -27.90 -4.49 -13.27
CA GLY A 256 -28.22 -5.88 -13.63
C GLY A 256 -27.39 -6.48 -14.75
N ASP A 257 -26.53 -5.72 -15.43
CA ASP A 257 -25.65 -6.23 -16.49
C ASP A 257 -24.39 -6.88 -15.86
N ALA A 258 -24.45 -8.21 -15.68
CA ALA A 258 -23.36 -8.98 -15.09
C ALA A 258 -22.10 -8.97 -15.98
N GLU A 259 -22.25 -8.88 -17.30
CA GLU A 259 -21.10 -8.83 -18.21
C GLU A 259 -20.39 -7.49 -18.14
N ALA A 260 -21.13 -6.37 -18.09
CA ALA A 260 -20.52 -5.05 -17.87
C ALA A 260 -19.76 -5.00 -16.56
N LEU A 261 -20.27 -5.66 -15.51
CA LEU A 261 -19.59 -5.76 -14.22
C LEU A 261 -18.29 -6.57 -14.32
N ARG A 262 -18.30 -7.73 -15.00
CA ARG A 262 -17.07 -8.53 -15.24
C ARG A 262 -16.03 -7.77 -16.06
N GLN A 263 -16.46 -7.09 -17.10
CA GLN A 263 -15.57 -6.35 -18.00
C GLN A 263 -14.92 -5.14 -17.34
N SER A 264 -15.55 -4.54 -16.32
CA SER A 264 -15.02 -3.35 -15.63
C SER A 264 -13.59 -3.52 -15.11
N GLN A 265 -13.21 -4.74 -14.65
CA GLN A 265 -11.86 -5.03 -14.19
C GLN A 265 -10.80 -4.97 -15.30
N TYR A 266 -11.16 -5.30 -16.56
CA TYR A 266 -10.27 -5.21 -17.72
C TYR A 266 -10.32 -3.81 -18.36
N ASP A 267 -11.40 -3.08 -18.22
CA ASP A 267 -11.50 -1.68 -18.68
C ASP A 267 -10.55 -0.77 -17.90
N VAL A 268 -10.33 -1.04 -16.63
CA VAL A 268 -9.25 -0.41 -15.86
C VAL A 268 -7.90 -0.59 -16.56
N LEU A 269 -7.58 -1.84 -16.92
CA LEU A 269 -6.30 -2.17 -17.55
C LEU A 269 -6.15 -1.52 -18.92
N LYS A 270 -7.19 -1.51 -19.74
CA LYS A 270 -7.17 -0.85 -21.07
C LYS A 270 -6.86 0.64 -20.95
N LYS A 271 -7.57 1.34 -20.05
CA LYS A 271 -7.36 2.77 -19.84
C LYS A 271 -5.99 3.05 -19.25
N TRP A 272 -5.55 2.22 -18.29
CA TRP A 272 -4.21 2.33 -17.70
C TRP A 272 -3.12 2.15 -18.75
N GLN A 273 -3.22 1.13 -19.62
CA GLN A 273 -2.29 0.88 -20.71
C GLN A 273 -2.27 2.00 -21.76
N ALA A 274 -3.40 2.66 -21.99
CA ALA A 274 -3.47 3.81 -22.89
C ALA A 274 -2.72 5.03 -22.35
N GLN A 275 -2.70 5.20 -21.02
CA GLN A 275 -2.04 6.32 -20.36
C GLN A 275 -0.60 6.02 -19.98
N TYR A 276 -0.34 4.83 -19.43
CA TYR A 276 0.97 4.35 -18.97
C TYR A 276 1.41 3.15 -19.80
N ARG A 277 2.73 3.01 -20.04
CA ARG A 277 3.29 1.99 -20.91
C ARG A 277 4.31 1.13 -20.17
N GLU A 278 4.72 0.02 -20.79
CA GLU A 278 5.86 -0.80 -20.39
C GLU A 278 5.85 -1.24 -18.92
N ASN A 279 6.83 -0.80 -18.13
CA ASN A 279 7.06 -1.28 -16.78
C ASN A 279 6.00 -0.84 -15.74
N LEU A 280 5.12 0.13 -16.08
CA LEU A 280 3.95 0.48 -15.27
C LEU A 280 2.76 -0.48 -15.50
N LEU A 281 2.88 -1.43 -16.44
CA LEU A 281 1.87 -2.42 -16.73
C LEU A 281 2.00 -3.64 -15.82
N VAL A 282 1.69 -3.44 -14.53
CA VAL A 282 1.59 -4.49 -13.50
C VAL A 282 0.16 -4.51 -13.00
N PHE A 283 -0.56 -5.60 -13.21
CA PHE A 283 -1.97 -5.70 -12.80
C PHE A 283 -2.14 -6.33 -11.41
N LEU A 284 -3.26 -6.01 -10.76
CA LEU A 284 -3.72 -6.64 -9.53
C LEU A 284 -4.91 -7.55 -9.86
N PRO A 285 -4.75 -8.87 -9.80
CA PRO A 285 -5.82 -9.79 -10.19
C PRO A 285 -6.86 -10.01 -9.09
N ASP A 286 -6.52 -9.72 -7.83
CA ASP A 286 -7.23 -10.19 -6.64
C ASP A 286 -8.34 -9.25 -6.12
N THR A 287 -8.78 -8.25 -6.90
CA THR A 287 -9.87 -7.37 -6.44
C THR A 287 -11.17 -8.13 -6.29
N PHE A 288 -11.50 -8.98 -7.26
CA PHE A 288 -12.70 -9.82 -7.27
C PHE A 288 -12.38 -11.32 -7.29
N GLY A 289 -11.14 -11.69 -7.02
CA GLY A 289 -10.60 -13.04 -7.02
C GLY A 289 -9.64 -13.30 -8.18
N THR A 290 -8.42 -13.77 -7.86
CA THR A 290 -7.35 -14.02 -8.82
C THR A 290 -7.74 -15.10 -9.83
N THR A 291 -8.31 -16.21 -9.40
CA THR A 291 -8.62 -17.37 -10.26
C THR A 291 -9.60 -16.98 -11.36
N GLN A 292 -10.70 -16.29 -11.03
CA GLN A 292 -11.65 -15.84 -12.04
C GLN A 292 -11.05 -14.78 -12.97
N PHE A 293 -10.26 -13.83 -12.42
CA PHE A 293 -9.59 -12.81 -13.23
C PHE A 293 -8.69 -13.46 -14.28
N LEU A 294 -7.83 -14.39 -13.88
CA LEU A 294 -6.91 -15.05 -14.80
C LEU A 294 -7.63 -15.97 -15.79
N ARG A 295 -8.70 -16.68 -15.35
CA ARG A 295 -9.50 -17.55 -16.23
C ARG A 295 -10.12 -16.76 -17.39
N ASP A 296 -10.70 -15.61 -17.10
CA ASP A 296 -11.49 -14.81 -18.04
C ASP A 296 -10.67 -13.69 -18.70
N ALA A 297 -9.35 -13.61 -18.40
CA ALA A 297 -8.48 -12.55 -18.89
C ALA A 297 -8.35 -12.58 -20.42
N PRO A 298 -8.61 -11.44 -21.09
CA PRO A 298 -8.38 -11.32 -22.54
C PRO A 298 -6.90 -11.55 -22.88
N GLN A 299 -6.66 -12.10 -24.09
CA GLN A 299 -5.29 -12.43 -24.53
C GLN A 299 -4.32 -11.24 -24.46
N TRP A 300 -4.78 -10.00 -24.71
CA TRP A 300 -3.91 -8.81 -24.65
C TRP A 300 -3.33 -8.54 -23.26
N VAL A 301 -3.90 -9.09 -22.18
CA VAL A 301 -3.33 -9.01 -20.81
C VAL A 301 -1.97 -9.72 -20.75
N SER A 302 -1.71 -10.67 -21.65
CA SER A 302 -0.40 -11.32 -21.79
C SER A 302 0.74 -10.35 -22.09
N PHE A 303 0.47 -9.21 -22.71
CA PHE A 303 1.50 -8.20 -23.01
C PHE A 303 1.91 -7.38 -21.78
N TRP A 304 1.15 -7.43 -20.70
CA TRP A 304 1.52 -6.74 -19.47
C TRP A 304 2.81 -7.34 -18.88
N LYS A 305 3.64 -6.45 -18.33
CA LYS A 305 4.94 -6.83 -17.75
C LYS A 305 4.80 -7.84 -16.62
N GLY A 306 3.76 -7.71 -15.79
CA GLY A 306 3.61 -8.61 -14.66
C GLY A 306 2.34 -8.40 -13.85
N ALA A 307 2.33 -9.01 -12.68
CA ALA A 307 1.23 -8.97 -11.74
C ALA A 307 1.70 -8.80 -10.29
N ARG A 308 0.80 -8.30 -9.43
CA ARG A 308 0.97 -8.21 -7.99
C ARG A 308 -0.18 -8.92 -7.27
N PRO A 309 -0.04 -10.23 -6.95
CA PRO A 309 -0.99 -10.91 -6.08
C PRO A 309 -0.87 -10.35 -4.66
N ASP A 310 -1.99 -9.92 -4.04
CA ASP A 310 -1.99 -9.16 -2.79
C ASP A 310 -2.83 -9.82 -1.68
N SER A 311 -3.31 -11.03 -1.87
CA SER A 311 -4.19 -11.68 -0.90
C SER A 311 -4.09 -13.20 -0.78
N LYS A 312 -3.46 -13.89 -1.73
CA LYS A 312 -3.13 -15.32 -1.67
C LYS A 312 -1.79 -15.58 -1.00
N ASP A 313 -1.56 -16.84 -0.62
CA ASP A 313 -0.21 -17.30 -0.34
C ASP A 313 0.70 -16.99 -1.55
N PRO A 314 1.90 -16.43 -1.34
CA PRO A 314 2.76 -16.01 -2.45
C PRO A 314 3.18 -17.16 -3.37
N ILE A 315 3.38 -18.37 -2.83
CA ILE A 315 3.72 -19.52 -3.66
C ILE A 315 2.54 -19.91 -4.55
N GLU A 316 1.34 -20.05 -3.98
CA GLU A 316 0.14 -20.42 -4.72
C GLU A 316 -0.23 -19.34 -5.76
N GLY A 317 -0.23 -18.08 -5.37
CA GLY A 317 -0.53 -16.97 -6.29
C GLY A 317 0.49 -16.85 -7.42
N GLY A 318 1.77 -17.08 -7.13
CA GLY A 318 2.83 -17.07 -8.13
C GLY A 318 2.75 -18.23 -9.11
N GLU A 319 2.44 -19.44 -8.64
CA GLU A 319 2.24 -20.62 -9.51
C GLU A 319 1.01 -20.44 -10.42
N GLU A 320 -0.06 -19.87 -9.91
CA GLU A 320 -1.26 -19.59 -10.70
C GLU A 320 -0.97 -18.59 -11.83
N LEU A 321 -0.15 -17.57 -11.59
CA LEU A 321 0.29 -16.62 -12.60
C LEU A 321 1.19 -17.28 -13.66
N ILE A 322 2.13 -18.13 -13.27
CA ILE A 322 2.98 -18.87 -14.19
C ILE A 322 2.12 -19.82 -15.06
N ALA A 323 1.14 -20.51 -14.46
CA ALA A 323 0.21 -21.38 -15.18
C ALA A 323 -0.65 -20.55 -16.18
N PHE A 324 -1.10 -19.36 -15.80
CA PHE A 324 -1.79 -18.44 -16.68
C PHE A 324 -0.96 -18.07 -17.90
N TRP A 325 0.28 -17.62 -17.72
CA TRP A 325 1.15 -17.23 -18.83
C TRP A 325 1.45 -18.39 -19.77
N LYS A 326 1.66 -19.62 -19.24
CA LYS A 326 1.79 -20.83 -20.07
C LYS A 326 0.52 -21.11 -20.89
N ARG A 327 -0.65 -21.02 -20.26
CA ARG A 327 -1.95 -21.26 -20.91
C ARG A 327 -2.21 -20.31 -22.09
N ILE A 328 -1.75 -19.07 -22.00
CA ILE A 328 -1.89 -18.07 -23.08
C ILE A 328 -0.76 -18.13 -24.10
N GLY A 329 0.14 -19.12 -23.99
CA GLY A 329 1.10 -19.45 -25.03
C GLY A 329 2.54 -18.99 -24.82
N LEU A 330 2.91 -18.46 -23.62
CA LEU A 330 4.30 -18.10 -23.34
C LEU A 330 5.11 -19.36 -22.97
N THR A 331 6.34 -19.42 -23.48
CA THR A 331 7.29 -20.45 -23.09
C THR A 331 7.89 -20.20 -21.70
N PRO A 332 8.42 -21.20 -21.00
CA PRO A 332 9.12 -21.01 -19.74
C PRO A 332 10.24 -19.96 -19.81
N GLU A 333 10.99 -19.94 -20.90
CA GLU A 333 12.08 -19.00 -21.15
C GLU A 333 11.60 -17.55 -21.30
N GLU A 334 10.47 -17.35 -22.02
CA GLU A 334 9.82 -16.04 -22.14
C GLU A 334 9.28 -15.56 -20.78
N ILE A 335 8.67 -16.45 -20.00
CA ILE A 335 8.18 -16.11 -18.66
C ILE A 335 9.35 -15.68 -17.77
N ALA A 336 10.43 -16.45 -17.75
CA ALA A 336 11.61 -16.16 -16.92
C ALA A 336 12.27 -14.83 -17.30
N ARG A 337 12.33 -14.50 -18.61
CA ARG A 337 12.96 -13.30 -19.11
C ARG A 337 12.09 -12.04 -19.00
N ASP A 338 10.80 -12.17 -19.30
CA ASP A 338 9.94 -11.01 -19.61
C ASP A 338 8.88 -10.73 -18.54
N LYS A 339 8.54 -11.71 -17.69
CA LYS A 339 7.47 -11.57 -16.71
C LYS A 339 7.98 -11.27 -15.31
N LEU A 340 7.21 -10.46 -14.56
CA LEU A 340 7.51 -10.02 -13.20
C LEU A 340 6.33 -10.33 -12.28
N ILE A 341 6.62 -10.93 -11.12
CA ILE A 341 5.67 -11.02 -10.02
C ILE A 341 6.19 -10.14 -8.87
N ILE A 342 5.33 -9.26 -8.35
CA ILE A 342 5.64 -8.44 -7.18
C ILE A 342 4.86 -9.00 -5.99
N PHE A 343 5.56 -9.54 -4.99
CA PHE A 343 4.98 -9.99 -3.74
C PHE A 343 5.05 -8.87 -2.70
N SER A 344 3.92 -8.52 -2.06
CA SER A 344 3.87 -7.38 -1.13
C SER A 344 3.04 -7.62 0.14
N ASP A 345 2.11 -8.56 0.14
CA ASP A 345 1.27 -8.82 1.32
C ASP A 345 2.00 -9.73 2.32
N GLY A 346 2.15 -9.24 3.55
CA GLY A 346 2.70 -10.02 4.64
C GLY A 346 4.15 -10.48 4.45
N MET A 347 4.95 -9.81 3.61
CA MET A 347 6.36 -10.14 3.42
C MET A 347 7.17 -9.87 4.68
N ASP A 348 8.07 -10.79 5.03
CA ASP A 348 9.00 -10.65 6.15
C ASP A 348 10.28 -11.47 5.92
N VAL A 349 11.18 -11.43 6.88
CA VAL A 349 12.43 -12.21 6.89
C VAL A 349 12.52 -12.99 8.21
N ALA A 350 12.54 -14.31 8.13
CA ALA A 350 12.79 -15.17 9.29
C ALA A 350 14.20 -14.92 9.84
N LEU A 351 14.38 -15.03 11.15
CA LEU A 351 15.69 -14.94 11.81
C LEU A 351 16.06 -16.30 12.44
N PRO A 352 17.34 -16.58 12.69
CA PRO A 352 17.73 -17.80 13.40
C PRO A 352 16.97 -17.94 14.72
N GLY A 353 16.22 -19.05 14.87
CA GLY A 353 15.39 -19.32 16.03
C GLY A 353 14.05 -18.58 16.11
N ALA A 354 13.69 -17.77 15.10
CA ALA A 354 12.42 -17.08 15.02
C ALA A 354 11.83 -17.16 13.61
N ALA A 355 10.56 -17.60 13.51
CA ALA A 355 9.85 -17.58 12.24
C ALA A 355 9.59 -16.15 11.77
N ALA A 356 9.42 -15.98 10.45
CA ALA A 356 8.93 -14.72 9.88
C ALA A 356 7.52 -14.41 10.40
N ASN A 357 7.22 -13.12 10.59
CA ASN A 357 5.86 -12.66 10.86
C ASN A 357 5.09 -12.51 9.53
N GLY A 358 5.03 -13.58 8.76
CA GLY A 358 4.44 -13.60 7.43
C GLY A 358 5.20 -14.55 6.50
N SER A 359 5.24 -14.22 5.21
CA SER A 359 5.92 -15.01 4.19
C SER A 359 7.39 -14.62 4.09
N ASP A 360 8.28 -15.62 4.21
CA ASP A 360 9.74 -15.42 4.23
C ASP A 360 10.27 -15.08 2.83
N ILE A 361 10.76 -13.84 2.65
CA ILE A 361 11.30 -13.35 1.38
C ILE A 361 12.35 -14.29 0.78
N PRO A 362 13.38 -14.77 1.53
CA PRO A 362 14.35 -15.73 1.00
C PRO A 362 13.73 -17.04 0.50
N ALA A 363 12.70 -17.56 1.16
CA ALA A 363 12.02 -18.78 0.74
C ALA A 363 11.21 -18.59 -0.55
N VAL A 364 10.45 -17.51 -0.63
CA VAL A 364 9.67 -17.14 -1.84
C VAL A 364 10.61 -16.89 -3.02
N HIS A 365 11.69 -16.13 -2.82
CA HIS A 365 12.69 -15.88 -3.86
C HIS A 365 13.27 -17.20 -4.40
N ARG A 366 13.71 -18.09 -3.52
CA ARG A 366 14.29 -19.40 -3.90
C ARG A 366 13.32 -20.26 -4.71
N HIS A 367 12.03 -20.20 -4.39
CA HIS A 367 11.00 -20.97 -5.10
C HIS A 367 10.84 -20.54 -6.55
N PHE A 368 10.95 -19.24 -6.82
CA PHE A 368 10.72 -18.67 -8.17
C PHE A 368 12.01 -18.39 -8.95
N ALA A 369 13.18 -18.51 -8.33
CA ALA A 369 14.47 -18.22 -8.95
C ALA A 369 14.64 -18.96 -10.30
N GLY A 370 14.99 -18.19 -11.35
CA GLY A 370 15.16 -18.72 -12.71
C GLY A 370 13.86 -19.09 -13.45
N ARG A 371 12.69 -18.94 -12.82
CA ARG A 371 11.38 -19.29 -13.41
C ARG A 371 10.57 -18.06 -13.84
N VAL A 372 10.73 -16.98 -13.13
CA VAL A 372 10.08 -15.67 -13.38
C VAL A 372 10.89 -14.61 -12.62
N GLN A 373 10.87 -13.36 -13.10
CA GLN A 373 11.43 -12.26 -12.33
C GLN A 373 10.56 -12.00 -11.10
N VAL A 374 11.19 -11.79 -9.94
CA VAL A 374 10.47 -11.49 -8.70
C VAL A 374 10.92 -10.16 -8.11
N GLY A 375 9.95 -9.40 -7.61
CA GLY A 375 10.18 -8.20 -6.81
C GLY A 375 9.44 -8.31 -5.48
N PHE A 376 9.98 -7.67 -4.44
CA PHE A 376 9.40 -7.68 -3.11
C PHE A 376 9.10 -6.26 -2.64
N GLY A 377 7.82 -6.01 -2.33
CA GLY A 377 7.40 -4.83 -1.60
C GLY A 377 7.35 -5.13 -0.11
N TRP A 378 8.32 -4.66 0.65
CA TRP A 378 8.39 -4.93 2.09
C TRP A 378 7.75 -3.77 2.87
N GLY A 379 6.60 -4.02 3.48
CA GLY A 379 5.78 -3.01 4.14
C GLY A 379 5.94 -2.97 5.66
N THR A 380 4.89 -3.40 6.38
CA THR A 380 4.78 -3.31 7.84
C THR A 380 5.98 -3.93 8.57
N ASN A 381 6.43 -5.13 8.15
CA ASN A 381 7.53 -5.85 8.80
C ASN A 381 8.93 -5.24 8.54
N LEU A 382 9.05 -4.23 7.64
CA LEU A 382 10.23 -3.38 7.51
C LEU A 382 10.11 -2.16 8.43
N THR A 383 8.99 -1.43 8.35
CA THR A 383 8.89 -0.09 8.92
C THR A 383 8.11 -0.02 10.24
N ASN A 384 7.62 -1.16 10.74
CA ASN A 384 6.88 -1.24 12.01
C ASN A 384 7.04 -2.60 12.72
N ASP A 385 8.22 -3.21 12.66
CA ASP A 385 8.50 -4.46 13.38
C ASP A 385 9.14 -4.19 14.74
N PHE A 386 8.31 -3.88 15.72
CA PHE A 386 8.71 -3.66 17.12
C PHE A 386 8.33 -4.80 18.07
N ILE A 387 7.88 -5.94 17.54
CA ILE A 387 7.55 -7.12 18.37
C ILE A 387 8.81 -7.58 19.09
N GLY A 388 8.72 -7.70 20.43
CA GLY A 388 9.83 -8.10 21.29
C GLY A 388 10.88 -7.00 21.54
N CYS A 389 10.69 -5.79 21.03
CA CYS A 389 11.64 -4.69 21.25
C CYS A 389 11.36 -3.89 22.54
N HIS A 390 10.11 -3.84 22.98
CA HIS A 390 9.73 -3.14 24.22
C HIS A 390 10.43 -3.74 25.44
N PRO A 391 11.01 -2.94 26.36
CA PRO A 391 11.77 -3.46 27.51
C PRO A 391 10.94 -4.26 28.52
N GLY A 392 9.65 -3.98 28.66
CA GLY A 392 8.75 -4.63 29.61
C GLY A 392 7.70 -5.53 28.95
N ASP A 393 6.88 -5.00 28.05
CA ASP A 393 5.81 -5.74 27.37
C ASP A 393 6.19 -6.06 25.93
N GLY A 394 6.50 -7.31 25.66
CA GLY A 394 6.88 -7.76 24.31
C GLY A 394 5.78 -7.62 23.25
N GLN A 395 4.53 -7.40 23.64
CA GLN A 395 3.39 -7.19 22.72
C GLN A 395 3.05 -5.71 22.54
N ALA A 396 3.57 -4.83 23.38
CA ALA A 396 3.45 -3.40 23.17
C ALA A 396 4.06 -3.02 21.80
N LEU A 397 3.47 -2.07 21.12
CA LEU A 397 3.87 -1.65 19.77
C LEU A 397 3.69 -2.73 18.68
N LYS A 398 2.97 -3.82 18.93
CA LYS A 398 2.56 -4.71 17.85
C LYS A 398 1.74 -3.92 16.83
N ALA A 399 2.08 -4.08 15.55
CA ALA A 399 1.35 -3.44 14.47
C ALA A 399 -0.13 -3.85 14.47
N VAL A 400 -0.99 -2.94 14.01
CA VAL A 400 -2.44 -3.18 13.86
C VAL A 400 -2.83 -3.17 12.39
N SER A 401 -3.82 -3.98 12.03
CA SER A 401 -4.33 -4.02 10.67
C SER A 401 -5.29 -2.86 10.43
N LEU A 402 -4.74 -1.73 10.02
CA LEU A 402 -5.51 -0.55 9.60
C LEU A 402 -5.62 -0.52 8.08
N VAL A 403 -6.81 -0.17 7.61
CA VAL A 403 -7.08 0.09 6.19
C VAL A 403 -7.91 1.36 6.05
N CYS A 404 -7.67 2.09 4.97
CA CYS A 404 -8.55 3.16 4.52
C CYS A 404 -9.00 2.79 3.11
N LYS A 405 -10.30 2.70 2.88
CA LYS A 405 -10.83 2.21 1.60
C LYS A 405 -11.98 3.06 1.13
N VAL A 406 -12.12 3.12 -0.19
CA VAL A 406 -13.33 3.64 -0.82
C VAL A 406 -14.51 2.74 -0.46
N GLU A 407 -15.58 3.34 0.09
CA GLU A 407 -16.82 2.64 0.44
C GLU A 407 -17.89 2.83 -0.63
N ALA A 408 -17.89 4.00 -1.28
CA ALA A 408 -18.90 4.31 -2.30
C ALA A 408 -18.32 5.28 -3.36
N VAL A 409 -18.89 5.23 -4.55
CA VAL A 409 -18.75 6.24 -5.59
C VAL A 409 -20.15 6.71 -6.01
N ASN A 410 -20.38 8.03 -6.02
CA ASN A 410 -21.69 8.66 -6.31
C ASN A 410 -22.85 8.05 -5.48
N GLY A 411 -22.57 7.61 -4.24
CA GLY A 411 -23.52 6.94 -3.38
C GLY A 411 -23.72 5.44 -3.64
N HIS A 412 -23.08 4.86 -4.67
CA HIS A 412 -23.12 3.42 -4.95
C HIS A 412 -21.97 2.69 -4.26
N PRO A 413 -22.22 1.56 -3.56
CA PRO A 413 -21.17 0.82 -2.85
C PRO A 413 -20.02 0.36 -3.76
N ALA A 414 -18.78 0.55 -3.31
CA ALA A 414 -17.58 0.05 -3.95
C ALA A 414 -17.13 -1.23 -3.24
N ILE A 415 -17.10 -2.35 -3.95
CA ILE A 415 -16.90 -3.68 -3.39
C ILE A 415 -15.50 -4.19 -3.68
N LYS A 416 -14.89 -4.85 -2.69
CA LYS A 416 -13.74 -5.75 -2.88
C LYS A 416 -14.12 -7.14 -2.39
N LEU A 417 -13.92 -8.18 -3.20
CA LEU A 417 -14.10 -9.58 -2.77
C LEU A 417 -12.80 -10.13 -2.16
N SER A 418 -11.65 -9.91 -2.82
CA SER A 418 -10.34 -10.48 -2.44
C SER A 418 -10.28 -12.00 -2.64
N ASP A 419 -9.07 -12.58 -2.59
CA ASP A 419 -8.89 -14.04 -2.50
C ASP A 419 -9.06 -14.57 -1.06
N ASN A 420 -9.37 -13.68 -0.12
CA ASN A 420 -9.60 -14.03 1.29
C ASN A 420 -10.90 -13.38 1.77
N TYR A 421 -11.86 -14.20 2.21
CA TYR A 421 -13.15 -13.74 2.71
C TYR A 421 -13.06 -12.68 3.81
N GLU A 422 -12.10 -12.80 4.71
CA GLU A 422 -11.85 -11.85 5.80
C GLU A 422 -11.41 -10.46 5.31
N LYS A 423 -10.92 -10.38 4.06
CA LYS A 423 -10.51 -9.12 3.43
C LYS A 423 -11.63 -8.48 2.58
N ALA A 424 -12.78 -9.12 2.42
CA ALA A 424 -13.90 -8.57 1.68
C ALA A 424 -14.36 -7.23 2.29
N THR A 425 -14.85 -6.34 1.44
CA THR A 425 -15.27 -4.98 1.84
C THR A 425 -16.56 -4.62 1.11
N GLY A 426 -17.52 -4.07 1.85
CA GLY A 426 -18.81 -3.61 1.36
C GLY A 426 -19.98 -4.12 2.20
N PRO A 427 -21.23 -3.66 1.94
CA PRO A 427 -22.45 -4.24 2.52
C PRO A 427 -22.59 -5.72 2.15
N ALA A 428 -23.08 -6.55 3.07
CA ALA A 428 -23.15 -8.00 2.89
C ALA A 428 -23.95 -8.42 1.64
N GLU A 429 -25.07 -7.76 1.38
CA GLU A 429 -25.92 -8.00 0.20
C GLU A 429 -25.19 -7.71 -1.11
N GLU A 430 -24.41 -6.61 -1.14
CA GLU A 430 -23.62 -6.22 -2.30
C GLU A 430 -22.43 -7.16 -2.53
N VAL A 431 -21.76 -7.58 -1.45
CA VAL A 431 -20.71 -8.59 -1.53
C VAL A 431 -21.24 -9.89 -2.13
N GLU A 432 -22.43 -10.34 -1.72
CA GLU A 432 -23.04 -11.55 -2.27
C GLU A 432 -23.48 -11.38 -3.73
N ALA A 433 -24.00 -10.21 -4.10
CA ALA A 433 -24.33 -9.89 -5.49
C ALA A 433 -23.07 -9.92 -6.38
N TYR A 434 -21.92 -9.42 -5.90
CA TYR A 434 -20.65 -9.51 -6.64
C TYR A 434 -20.15 -10.96 -6.72
N ARG A 435 -20.27 -11.76 -5.65
CA ARG A 435 -19.93 -13.19 -5.65
C ARG A 435 -20.74 -13.98 -6.69
N SER A 436 -22.02 -13.68 -6.83
CA SER A 436 -22.86 -14.35 -7.84
C SER A 436 -22.39 -14.06 -9.27
N VAL A 437 -21.71 -12.93 -9.53
CA VAL A 437 -21.19 -12.54 -10.84
C VAL A 437 -19.77 -13.05 -11.07
N PHE A 438 -18.86 -12.86 -10.11
CA PHE A 438 -17.44 -13.21 -10.25
C PHE A 438 -17.14 -14.66 -9.83
N GLY A 439 -17.99 -15.29 -9.05
CA GLY A 439 -17.75 -16.61 -8.47
C GLY A 439 -16.95 -16.55 -7.18
N THR A 440 -16.66 -17.74 -6.64
CA THR A 440 -15.92 -17.92 -5.38
C THR A 440 -14.74 -18.87 -5.52
N GLU A 441 -14.38 -19.24 -6.75
CA GLU A 441 -13.30 -20.16 -7.02
C GLU A 441 -11.94 -19.59 -6.58
N GLY A 442 -11.15 -20.39 -5.86
CA GLY A 442 -9.83 -19.98 -5.37
C GLY A 442 -9.84 -18.96 -4.24
N ILE A 443 -11.02 -18.70 -3.62
CA ILE A 443 -11.12 -17.83 -2.45
C ILE A 443 -10.98 -18.65 -1.18
N GLU A 444 -10.10 -18.20 -0.29
CA GLU A 444 -9.80 -18.84 0.99
C GLU A 444 -10.50 -18.16 2.17
N ASN A 445 -10.50 -18.82 3.31
CA ASN A 445 -10.88 -18.24 4.59
C ASN A 445 -9.68 -18.35 5.55
N ALA A 446 -8.79 -17.36 5.48
CA ALA A 446 -7.59 -17.33 6.29
C ALA A 446 -7.53 -16.07 7.17
N PRO A 447 -6.97 -16.16 8.39
CA PRO A 447 -6.80 -14.99 9.24
C PRO A 447 -6.01 -13.88 8.55
N VAL A 448 -6.47 -12.62 8.69
CA VAL A 448 -5.77 -11.48 8.12
C VAL A 448 -4.42 -11.29 8.83
N ARG A 449 -3.33 -11.42 8.09
CA ARG A 449 -1.98 -11.10 8.56
C ARG A 449 -1.79 -9.58 8.64
N VAL A 450 -0.98 -9.12 9.59
CA VAL A 450 -0.70 -7.68 9.82
C VAL A 450 0.69 -7.33 9.33
#